data_e9a0567055e5163edba7eae222507fd5
#
_entry.id   e9a0567055e5163edba7eae222507fd5
#
_cell.length_a   1.000
_cell.length_b   1.000
_cell.length_c   1.000
_cell.angle_alpha   90.00
_cell.angle_beta   90.00
_cell.angle_gamma   90.00
#
_symmetry.space_group_name_H-M   'P 1'
#
loop_
_entity.id
_entity.type
_entity.pdbx_description
1 polymer ?
#
loop_
_entity_poly.entity_id
_entity_poly.type
_entity_poly.pdbx_seq_one_letter_code
_entity_poly.pdbx_strand_id
1 'polypeptide(L)'
;MSCHFVPLDGFVSQVEKFGDTLTITDTDKLLELLPEYDGWTTLSITDGKVMEVVKAKNHCGHLVLERGFEDTNKVKFSCGVCVQFIMTKAGVEAMACCDKWFDDCKKEV
;
A
#
# COMPACT_ATOMS: atom_id res chain seq x y z
N MET A 1 -10.16 -7.24 15.36
CA MET A 1 -9.10 -6.49 14.72
C MET A 1 -8.45 -7.33 13.63
N SER A 2 -8.30 -6.76 12.49
CA SER A 2 -7.76 -7.48 11.34
C SER A 2 -6.35 -7.00 11.02
N CYS A 3 -5.44 -7.94 10.78
CA CYS A 3 -4.06 -7.67 10.42
C CYS A 3 -3.94 -7.83 8.89
N HIS A 4 -4.53 -6.91 8.17
CA HIS A 4 -4.61 -7.01 6.72
C HIS A 4 -3.46 -6.29 5.99
N PHE A 5 -2.54 -5.69 6.72
CA PHE A 5 -1.39 -5.04 6.10
C PHE A 5 -0.43 -6.10 5.56
N VAL A 6 -0.03 -5.94 4.31
CA VAL A 6 0.91 -6.85 3.64
C VAL A 6 2.15 -6.06 3.23
N PRO A 7 3.31 -6.33 3.82
CA PRO A 7 4.54 -5.69 3.37
C PRO A 7 4.98 -6.30 2.04
N LEU A 8 5.13 -5.47 1.04
CA LEU A 8 5.53 -5.92 -0.30
C LEU A 8 6.98 -5.50 -0.60
N ASP A 9 7.91 -5.95 0.22
CA ASP A 9 9.33 -5.62 0.08
C ASP A 9 9.81 -5.87 -1.35
N GLY A 10 10.42 -4.86 -1.95
CA GLY A 10 10.94 -4.97 -3.29
C GLY A 10 9.92 -4.73 -4.39
N PHE A 11 8.66 -4.47 -4.07
CA PHE A 11 7.68 -4.17 -5.09
C PHE A 11 7.99 -2.82 -5.73
N VAL A 12 8.09 -2.81 -7.07
CA VAL A 12 8.35 -1.61 -7.85
C VAL A 12 7.41 -1.62 -9.05
N SER A 13 6.83 -0.49 -9.34
CA SER A 13 5.95 -0.31 -10.48
C SER A 13 6.05 1.13 -10.97
N GLN A 14 5.08 1.58 -11.74
CA GLN A 14 5.06 2.95 -12.23
C GLN A 14 3.62 3.41 -12.45
N VAL A 15 3.46 4.73 -12.51
CA VAL A 15 2.17 5.33 -12.83
C VAL A 15 1.88 5.02 -14.30
N GLU A 16 0.75 4.37 -14.55
CA GLU A 16 0.35 4.04 -15.91
C GLU A 16 -0.38 5.20 -16.57
N LYS A 17 -1.34 5.74 -15.87
CA LYS A 17 -2.17 6.79 -16.41
C LYS A 17 -2.59 7.74 -15.29
N PHE A 18 -2.53 9.00 -15.56
CA PHE A 18 -3.09 10.00 -14.70
C PHE A 18 -4.25 10.69 -15.43
N GLY A 19 -5.40 10.60 -14.86
CA GLY A 19 -6.60 11.29 -15.31
C GLY A 19 -7.36 11.68 -14.06
N ASP A 20 -8.64 11.43 -14.03
CA ASP A 20 -9.43 11.66 -12.83
C ASP A 20 -9.05 10.67 -11.74
N THR A 21 -8.54 9.50 -12.11
CA THR A 21 -8.07 8.49 -11.17
C THR A 21 -6.67 8.04 -11.53
N LEU A 22 -5.83 7.92 -10.51
CA LEU A 22 -4.48 7.39 -10.67
C LEU A 22 -4.54 5.89 -10.93
N THR A 23 -3.80 5.41 -11.94
CA THR A 23 -3.69 3.98 -12.23
C THR A 23 -2.23 3.56 -12.18
N ILE A 24 -1.99 2.36 -11.64
CA ILE A 24 -0.65 1.78 -11.52
C ILE A 24 -0.54 0.63 -12.53
N THR A 25 0.60 0.57 -13.23
CA THR A 25 0.83 -0.42 -14.29
C THR A 25 0.60 -1.85 -13.81
N ASP A 26 1.09 -2.19 -12.61
CA ASP A 26 0.99 -3.55 -12.08
C ASP A 26 -0.19 -3.76 -11.14
N THR A 27 -1.33 -3.15 -11.46
CA THR A 27 -2.55 -3.29 -10.64
C THR A 27 -2.95 -4.75 -10.44
N ASP A 28 -2.89 -5.57 -11.50
CA ASP A 28 -3.26 -6.98 -11.40
C ASP A 28 -2.35 -7.73 -10.44
N LYS A 29 -1.06 -7.42 -10.47
CA LYS A 29 -0.10 -8.04 -9.57
C LYS A 29 -0.37 -7.65 -8.13
N LEU A 30 -0.71 -6.38 -7.88
CA LEU A 30 -1.10 -5.94 -6.54
C LEU A 30 -2.31 -6.70 -6.04
N LEU A 31 -3.31 -6.90 -6.89
CA LEU A 31 -4.51 -7.64 -6.52
C LEU A 31 -4.23 -9.10 -6.22
N GLU A 32 -3.22 -9.69 -6.87
CA GLU A 32 -2.80 -11.05 -6.55
C GLU A 32 -2.10 -11.14 -5.21
N LEU A 33 -1.32 -10.12 -4.87
CA LEU A 33 -0.52 -10.11 -3.64
C LEU A 33 -1.31 -9.71 -2.41
N LEU A 34 -2.41 -8.99 -2.58
CA LEU A 34 -3.23 -8.50 -1.47
C LEU A 34 -4.48 -9.36 -1.31
N PRO A 35 -4.77 -9.83 -0.09
CA PRO A 35 -6.00 -10.61 0.17
C PRO A 35 -7.25 -9.83 -0.22
N GLU A 36 -8.24 -10.53 -0.77
CA GLU A 36 -9.49 -9.92 -1.24
C GLU A 36 -10.32 -9.29 -0.13
N TYR A 37 -10.05 -9.63 1.11
CA TYR A 37 -10.80 -9.11 2.25
C TYR A 37 -10.08 -7.91 2.84
N ASP A 38 -9.93 -6.86 2.01
CA ASP A 38 -9.33 -5.58 2.42
C ASP A 38 -7.85 -5.68 2.81
N GLY A 39 -7.12 -6.64 2.20
CA GLY A 39 -5.67 -6.65 2.29
C GLY A 39 -5.10 -5.37 1.73
N TRP A 40 -4.17 -4.74 2.42
CA TRP A 40 -3.67 -3.43 2.02
C TRP A 40 -2.16 -3.30 2.21
N THR A 41 -1.60 -2.37 1.48
CA THR A 41 -0.19 -2.02 1.61
C THR A 41 -0.03 -0.52 1.40
N THR A 42 1.19 -0.03 1.57
CA THR A 42 1.49 1.38 1.36
C THR A 42 2.55 1.51 0.28
N LEU A 43 2.35 2.49 -0.59
CA LEU A 43 3.23 2.73 -1.73
C LEU A 43 3.64 4.19 -1.75
N SER A 44 4.88 4.44 -2.15
CA SER A 44 5.32 5.81 -2.40
C SER A 44 5.35 6.05 -3.90
N ILE A 45 4.93 7.24 -4.30
CA ILE A 45 5.00 7.70 -5.69
C ILE A 45 5.86 8.95 -5.66
N THR A 46 6.95 8.95 -6.40
CA THR A 46 7.85 10.09 -6.41
C THR A 46 8.46 10.30 -7.79
N ASP A 47 8.61 11.57 -8.15
CA ASP A 47 9.34 11.97 -9.36
C ASP A 47 10.73 12.50 -9.03
N GLY A 48 11.17 12.35 -7.77
CA GLY A 48 12.44 12.85 -7.30
C GLY A 48 12.37 14.25 -6.67
N LYS A 49 11.26 14.94 -6.83
CA LYS A 49 11.06 16.29 -6.27
C LYS A 49 9.99 16.30 -5.20
N VAL A 50 8.90 15.60 -5.44
CA VAL A 50 7.79 15.48 -4.49
C VAL A 50 7.47 14.01 -4.31
N MET A 51 6.87 13.68 -3.19
CA MET A 51 6.48 12.31 -2.88
C MET A 51 5.09 12.30 -2.30
N GLU A 52 4.31 11.32 -2.73
CA GLU A 52 3.01 11.05 -2.13
C GLU A 52 3.00 9.61 -1.66
N VAL A 53 2.44 9.36 -0.48
CA VAL A 53 2.21 8.00 0.00
C VAL A 53 0.74 7.67 -0.23
N VAL A 54 0.47 6.50 -0.76
CA VAL A 54 -0.89 6.03 -0.99
C VAL A 54 -1.09 4.70 -0.28
N LYS A 55 -2.31 4.47 0.21
CA LYS A 55 -2.70 3.19 0.74
C LYS A 55 -3.43 2.45 -0.38
N ALA A 56 -2.90 1.28 -0.75
CA ALA A 56 -3.49 0.44 -1.79
C ALA A 56 -4.21 -0.72 -1.12
N LYS A 57 -5.48 -0.87 -1.41
CA LYS A 57 -6.31 -1.89 -0.76
C LYS A 57 -7.04 -2.72 -1.82
N ASN A 58 -7.08 -4.03 -1.59
CA ASN A 58 -7.87 -4.92 -2.42
C ASN A 58 -9.25 -5.10 -1.78
N HIS A 59 -10.23 -4.40 -2.35
CA HIS A 59 -11.59 -4.49 -1.86
C HIS A 59 -12.41 -5.35 -2.82
N CYS A 60 -12.61 -6.60 -2.46
CA CYS A 60 -13.38 -7.56 -3.25
C CYS A 60 -12.91 -7.66 -4.71
N GLY A 61 -11.60 -7.68 -4.91
CA GLY A 61 -11.01 -7.79 -6.24
C GLY A 61 -10.81 -6.46 -6.96
N HIS A 62 -11.13 -5.35 -6.32
CA HIS A 62 -10.93 -4.02 -6.88
C HIS A 62 -9.86 -3.27 -6.12
N LEU A 63 -8.93 -2.66 -6.83
CA LEU A 63 -7.88 -1.88 -6.20
C LEU A 63 -8.40 -0.49 -5.85
N VAL A 64 -8.34 -0.15 -4.57
CA VAL A 64 -8.72 1.16 -4.07
C VAL A 64 -7.46 1.87 -3.59
N LEU A 65 -7.21 3.07 -4.10
CA LEU A 65 -6.05 3.86 -3.72
C LEU A 65 -6.52 5.04 -2.87
N GLU A 66 -6.06 5.06 -1.62
CA GLU A 66 -6.32 6.17 -0.72
C GLU A 66 -5.17 7.16 -0.84
N ARG A 67 -5.45 8.31 -1.46
CA ARG A 67 -4.44 9.30 -1.81
C ARG A 67 -4.09 10.19 -0.62
N GLY A 68 -2.89 10.76 -0.65
CA GLY A 68 -2.45 11.68 0.39
C GLY A 68 -2.33 11.04 1.76
N PHE A 69 -1.89 9.78 1.82
CA PHE A 69 -1.78 9.01 3.05
C PHE A 69 -0.54 9.42 3.84
N GLU A 70 -0.55 9.23 5.15
CA GLU A 70 0.60 9.52 6.04
C GLU A 70 1.10 10.98 5.90
N ASP A 71 0.17 11.92 5.99
CA ASP A 71 0.47 13.35 5.97
C ASP A 71 1.10 13.85 4.67
N THR A 72 1.01 13.08 3.60
CA THR A 72 1.42 13.55 2.28
C THR A 72 0.24 14.20 1.56
N ASN A 73 0.54 14.94 0.50
CA ASN A 73 -0.49 15.61 -0.28
C ASN A 73 -0.70 14.86 -1.60
N LYS A 74 -1.93 14.91 -2.09
CA LYS A 74 -2.27 14.37 -3.39
C LYS A 74 -1.54 15.18 -4.47
N VAL A 75 -0.75 14.51 -5.31
CA VAL A 75 0.08 15.14 -6.33
C VAL A 75 -0.28 14.58 -7.70
N LYS A 76 -0.19 15.42 -8.73
CA LYS A 76 -0.34 14.96 -10.11
C LYS A 76 0.99 14.43 -10.60
N PHE A 77 1.04 13.16 -10.94
CA PHE A 77 2.25 12.54 -11.46
C PHE A 77 2.07 12.19 -12.93
N SER A 78 3.16 12.25 -13.67
CA SER A 78 3.17 11.85 -15.07
C SER A 78 3.24 10.34 -15.20
N CYS A 79 2.83 9.84 -16.36
CA CYS A 79 3.00 8.43 -16.71
C CYS A 79 4.48 8.03 -16.59
N GLY A 80 4.74 6.86 -16.03
CA GLY A 80 6.09 6.34 -15.87
C GLY A 80 6.79 6.73 -14.57
N VAL A 81 6.16 7.57 -13.74
CA VAL A 81 6.74 7.96 -12.45
C VAL A 81 6.79 6.72 -11.53
N CYS A 82 7.88 6.60 -10.81
CA CYS A 82 8.16 5.42 -9.99
C CYS A 82 7.18 5.25 -8.83
N VAL A 83 6.70 4.02 -8.68
CA VAL A 83 5.87 3.59 -7.57
C VAL A 83 6.59 2.44 -6.90
N GLN A 84 6.74 2.50 -5.57
CA GLN A 84 7.38 1.40 -4.87
C GLN A 84 6.80 1.23 -3.49
N PHE A 85 6.94 0.03 -2.93
CA PHE A 85 6.53 -0.23 -1.56
C PHE A 85 7.36 0.61 -0.60
N ILE A 86 6.69 1.19 0.39
CA ILE A 86 7.35 1.90 1.48
C ILE A 86 6.69 1.50 2.80
N MET A 87 7.52 1.27 3.81
CA MET A 87 6.99 1.02 5.15
C MET A 87 6.59 2.34 5.79
N THR A 88 5.35 2.42 6.23
CA THR A 88 4.79 3.62 6.85
C THR A 88 4.54 3.38 8.33
N LYS A 89 4.25 4.46 9.05
CA LYS A 89 3.86 4.37 10.45
C LYS A 89 2.64 3.46 10.62
N ALA A 90 1.64 3.63 9.76
CA ALA A 90 0.43 2.81 9.82
C ALA A 90 0.75 1.33 9.56
N GLY A 91 1.67 1.04 8.62
CA GLY A 91 2.10 -0.32 8.35
C GLY A 91 2.83 -0.94 9.53
N VAL A 92 3.74 -0.18 10.14
CA VAL A 92 4.45 -0.65 11.33
C VAL A 92 3.49 -0.94 12.47
N GLU A 93 2.53 -0.05 12.70
CA GLU A 93 1.53 -0.24 13.74
C GLU A 93 0.66 -1.47 13.49
N ALA A 94 0.28 -1.71 12.24
CA ALA A 94 -0.51 -2.88 11.87
C ALA A 94 0.28 -4.16 12.10
N MET A 95 1.55 -4.19 11.74
CA MET A 95 2.41 -5.35 11.97
C MET A 95 2.63 -5.60 13.46
N ALA A 96 2.87 -4.55 14.22
CA ALA A 96 3.06 -4.67 15.66
C ALA A 96 1.81 -5.24 16.33
N CYS A 97 0.64 -4.87 15.86
CA CYS A 97 -0.61 -5.41 16.36
C CYS A 97 -0.73 -6.91 16.07
N CYS A 98 -0.35 -7.33 14.87
CA CYS A 98 -0.33 -8.74 14.50
C CYS A 98 0.69 -9.51 15.32
N ASP A 99 1.88 -8.97 15.47
CA ASP A 99 2.94 -9.60 16.25
C ASP A 99 2.54 -9.75 17.71
N LYS A 100 1.91 -8.74 18.27
CA LYS A 100 1.45 -8.78 19.64
C LYS A 100 0.42 -9.90 19.84
N TRP A 101 -0.52 -10.00 18.90
CA TRP A 101 -1.51 -11.06 18.95
C TRP A 101 -0.84 -12.44 18.87
N PHE A 102 0.13 -12.57 18.01
CA PHE A 102 0.88 -13.82 17.83
C PHE A 102 1.65 -14.19 19.10
N ASP A 103 2.28 -13.20 19.73
CA ASP A 103 3.03 -13.44 20.97
C ASP A 103 2.12 -13.89 22.10
N ASP A 104 0.93 -13.32 22.21
CA ASP A 104 -0.04 -13.74 23.19
C ASP A 104 -0.42 -15.22 22.99
N CYS A 105 -0.58 -15.63 21.75
CA CYS A 105 -0.83 -17.03 21.44
C CYS A 105 0.32 -17.93 21.89
N LYS A 106 1.55 -17.49 21.68
CA LYS A 106 2.73 -18.24 22.08
C LYS A 106 2.82 -18.38 23.59
N LYS A 107 2.44 -17.35 24.32
CA LYS A 107 2.51 -17.37 25.79
C LYS A 107 1.54 -18.34 26.39
N GLU A 108 0.49 -18.65 25.71
CA GLU A 108 -0.51 -19.59 26.18
C GLU A 108 -0.10 -21.04 25.95
N VAL A 109 0.92 -21.27 25.22
CA VAL A 109 1.46 -22.59 24.96
C VAL A 109 2.52 -23.04 26.03
#